data_93cd9406823305723687308b35dc4aab
#
_entry.id   93cd9406823305723687308b35dc4aab
#
_cell.length_a   1.000
_cell.length_b   1.000
_cell.length_c   1.000
_cell.angle_alpha   90.00
_cell.angle_beta   90.00
_cell.angle_gamma   90.00
#
_symmetry.space_group_name_H-M   'P 1'
#
loop_
_entity.id
_entity.type
_entity.pdbx_description
1 polymer ?
#
loop_
_entity_poly.entity_id
_entity_poly.type
_entity_poly.pdbx_seq_one_letter_code
_entity_poly.pdbx_strand_id
1 'polypeptide(L)'
;VERSRGLGDVYKRQIKEGSVYIDNTTASATIAREIYDYAKKNNFGALDAPVSGGQAGAENGALTVMIGGDQSDFEKAEDKIDCYSKKMKLLGKAGSGQLAKMVNQICIAGLVQGLSEGINFGMKAGLNMEDVIEVISKGAAQSWQMENRYKTMIDDKFDFGFAVDWMRKDLKIAMDEAKNNGSLLPVTELVDKYYGDVQEMGGNRWDTSSLIKRFRK
;
A
#
# COMPACT_ATOMS: atom_id res chain seq x y z
N VAL A 1 -19.17 -8.69 -8.84
CA VAL A 1 -19.17 -7.21 -8.89
C VAL A 1 -20.53 -6.66 -8.48
N GLU A 2 -21.64 -7.21 -8.97
CA GLU A 2 -22.98 -6.75 -8.62
C GLU A 2 -23.39 -7.02 -7.16
N ARG A 3 -22.95 -8.13 -6.56
CA ARG A 3 -23.22 -8.44 -5.14
C ARG A 3 -22.56 -7.44 -4.19
N SER A 4 -21.39 -6.92 -4.54
CA SER A 4 -20.69 -5.89 -3.75
C SER A 4 -21.42 -4.55 -3.81
N ARG A 5 -21.98 -4.19 -4.97
CA ARG A 5 -22.78 -2.95 -5.13
C ARG A 5 -24.05 -2.97 -4.28
N GLY A 6 -24.74 -4.11 -4.20
CA GLY A 6 -25.95 -4.25 -3.38
C GLY A 6 -25.71 -4.03 -1.89
N LEU A 7 -24.64 -4.58 -1.33
CA LEU A 7 -24.24 -4.37 0.07
C LEU A 7 -23.84 -2.91 0.33
N GLY A 8 -23.07 -2.29 -0.56
CA GLY A 8 -22.70 -0.88 -0.45
C GLY A 8 -23.89 0.05 -0.40
N ASP A 9 -24.92 -0.19 -1.19
CA ASP A 9 -26.13 0.63 -1.19
C ASP A 9 -26.98 0.46 0.08
N VAL A 10 -27.00 -0.73 0.68
CA VAL A 10 -27.66 -0.98 1.98
C VAL A 10 -26.97 -0.20 3.09
N TYR A 11 -25.63 -0.25 3.18
CA TYR A 11 -24.89 0.48 4.21
C TYR A 11 -24.98 2.00 4.04
N LYS A 12 -24.92 2.51 2.83
CA LYS A 12 -25.07 3.95 2.54
C LYS A 12 -26.36 4.55 3.09
N ARG A 13 -27.49 3.78 3.02
CA ARG A 13 -28.80 4.21 3.56
C ARG A 13 -28.89 4.18 5.08
N GLN A 14 -27.94 3.55 5.77
CA GLN A 14 -27.93 3.39 7.24
C GLN A 14 -27.00 4.38 7.93
N ILE A 15 -26.17 5.11 7.19
CA ILE A 15 -25.27 6.11 7.77
C ILE A 15 -26.11 7.29 8.29
N LYS A 16 -25.98 7.57 9.58
CA LYS A 16 -26.70 8.65 10.24
C LYS A 16 -26.14 10.00 9.83
N GLU A 17 -27.02 11.00 9.75
CA GLU A 17 -26.63 12.39 9.57
C GLU A 17 -25.59 12.82 10.62
N GLY A 18 -24.58 13.59 10.20
CA GLY A 18 -23.49 14.06 11.07
C GLY A 18 -22.40 13.04 11.41
N SER A 19 -22.57 11.75 11.03
CA SER A 19 -21.50 10.73 11.15
C SER A 19 -20.35 11.01 10.21
N VAL A 20 -19.20 10.35 10.45
CA VAL A 20 -18.06 10.34 9.53
C VAL A 20 -17.79 8.91 9.07
N TYR A 21 -17.80 8.69 7.76
CA TYR A 21 -17.37 7.44 7.13
C TYR A 21 -15.85 7.48 6.90
N ILE A 22 -15.13 6.48 7.39
CA ILE A 22 -13.68 6.34 7.23
C ILE A 22 -13.41 5.13 6.35
N ASP A 23 -12.80 5.34 5.19
CA ASP A 23 -12.46 4.27 4.26
C ASP A 23 -10.95 3.97 4.30
N ASN A 24 -10.58 2.86 4.94
CA ASN A 24 -9.19 2.40 4.99
C ASN A 24 -8.78 1.54 3.77
N THR A 25 -9.67 1.34 2.81
CA THR A 25 -9.39 0.56 1.59
C THR A 25 -8.43 1.32 0.68
N THR A 26 -7.49 0.61 0.06
CA THR A 26 -6.72 1.16 -1.06
C THR A 26 -7.54 1.07 -2.35
N ALA A 27 -7.98 2.22 -2.83
CA ALA A 27 -8.82 2.40 -4.02
C ALA A 27 -8.31 3.57 -4.89
N SER A 28 -9.04 3.95 -5.93
CA SER A 28 -8.70 5.12 -6.74
C SER A 28 -9.11 6.42 -6.05
N ALA A 29 -8.39 7.51 -6.34
CA ALA A 29 -8.76 8.84 -5.90
C ALA A 29 -10.14 9.28 -6.46
N THR A 30 -10.52 8.78 -7.63
CA THR A 30 -11.83 9.01 -8.24
C THR A 30 -12.95 8.44 -7.36
N ILE A 31 -12.84 7.18 -6.97
CA ILE A 31 -13.82 6.52 -6.05
C ILE A 31 -13.90 7.28 -4.72
N ALA A 32 -12.76 7.70 -4.15
CA ALA A 32 -12.76 8.48 -2.92
C ALA A 32 -13.54 9.79 -3.05
N ARG A 33 -13.38 10.51 -4.16
CA ARG A 33 -14.13 11.73 -4.47
C ARG A 33 -15.63 11.47 -4.67
N GLU A 34 -15.99 10.39 -5.37
CA GLU A 34 -17.40 9.98 -5.54
C GLU A 34 -18.06 9.67 -4.20
N ILE A 35 -17.37 8.96 -3.30
CA ILE A 35 -17.85 8.68 -1.94
C ILE A 35 -18.02 9.99 -1.16
N TYR A 36 -17.05 10.89 -1.24
CA TYR A 36 -17.12 12.19 -0.59
C TYR A 36 -18.33 13.01 -1.09
N ASP A 37 -18.54 13.11 -2.39
CA ASP A 37 -19.64 13.84 -2.98
C ASP A 37 -20.99 13.24 -2.57
N TYR A 38 -21.07 11.91 -2.50
CA TYR A 38 -22.25 11.21 -2.00
C TYR A 38 -22.51 11.54 -0.52
N ALA A 39 -21.45 11.52 0.32
CA ALA A 39 -21.55 11.84 1.73
C ALA A 39 -22.09 13.26 1.96
N LYS A 40 -21.55 14.23 1.23
CA LYS A 40 -22.02 15.64 1.31
C LYS A 40 -23.49 15.78 0.94
N LYS A 41 -23.97 15.09 -0.08
CA LYS A 41 -25.39 15.10 -0.49
C LYS A 41 -26.32 14.46 0.54
N ASN A 42 -25.79 13.63 1.43
CA ASN A 42 -26.55 12.89 2.44
C ASN A 42 -26.22 13.32 3.88
N ASN A 43 -25.64 14.51 4.07
CA ASN A 43 -25.35 15.13 5.36
C ASN A 43 -24.46 14.30 6.31
N PHE A 44 -23.47 13.59 5.79
CA PHE A 44 -22.43 12.95 6.61
C PHE A 44 -21.02 13.24 6.04
N GLY A 45 -19.99 13.05 6.87
CA GLY A 45 -18.58 13.23 6.46
C GLY A 45 -18.00 11.98 5.82
N ALA A 46 -16.96 12.15 4.99
CA ALA A 46 -16.20 11.03 4.44
C ALA A 46 -14.70 11.35 4.38
N LEU A 47 -13.90 10.39 4.81
CA LEU A 47 -12.43 10.42 4.76
C LEU A 47 -11.94 9.21 4.00
N ASP A 48 -11.11 9.42 2.98
CA ASP A 48 -10.27 8.37 2.42
C ASP A 48 -8.99 8.26 3.26
N ALA A 49 -8.81 7.12 3.90
CA ALA A 49 -7.80 6.93 4.93
C ALA A 49 -7.00 5.62 4.74
N PRO A 50 -6.46 5.34 3.54
CA PRO A 50 -5.66 4.15 3.32
C PRO A 50 -4.46 4.06 4.25
N VAL A 51 -4.05 2.82 4.55
CA VAL A 51 -3.07 2.53 5.59
C VAL A 51 -1.80 1.88 5.04
N SER A 52 -0.71 1.98 5.78
CA SER A 52 0.53 1.24 5.59
C SER A 52 0.99 0.66 6.93
N GLY A 53 1.58 -0.55 6.90
CA GLY A 53 2.06 -1.26 8.10
C GLY A 53 1.73 -2.75 8.09
N GLY A 54 0.88 -3.20 7.12
CA GLY A 54 0.50 -4.59 6.97
C GLY A 54 -0.24 -5.16 8.18
N GLN A 55 -0.33 -6.48 8.27
CA GLN A 55 -1.01 -7.19 9.35
C GLN A 55 -0.42 -6.85 10.72
N ALA A 56 0.91 -6.91 10.86
CA ALA A 56 1.58 -6.60 12.13
C ALA A 56 1.31 -5.17 12.60
N GLY A 57 1.26 -4.20 11.69
CA GLY A 57 0.88 -2.82 12.01
C GLY A 57 -0.55 -2.70 12.51
N ALA A 58 -1.47 -3.45 11.92
CA ALA A 58 -2.88 -3.47 12.33
C ALA A 58 -3.06 -4.12 13.71
N GLU A 59 -2.45 -5.28 13.94
CA GLU A 59 -2.53 -6.01 15.21
C GLU A 59 -1.94 -5.24 16.39
N ASN A 60 -0.90 -4.43 16.14
CA ASN A 60 -0.22 -3.65 17.17
C ASN A 60 -0.73 -2.20 17.28
N GLY A 61 -1.78 -1.80 16.56
CA GLY A 61 -2.26 -0.42 16.56
C GLY A 61 -1.20 0.58 16.04
N ALA A 62 -0.33 0.15 15.12
CA ALA A 62 0.85 0.89 14.71
C ALA A 62 0.86 1.19 13.19
N LEU A 63 -0.30 1.40 12.61
CA LEU A 63 -0.44 1.76 11.19
C LEU A 63 0.00 3.21 10.93
N THR A 64 0.43 3.47 9.72
CA THR A 64 0.52 4.82 9.18
C THR A 64 -0.71 5.08 8.33
N VAL A 65 -1.45 6.16 8.61
CA VAL A 65 -2.72 6.50 7.96
C VAL A 65 -2.57 7.77 7.13
N MET A 66 -2.86 7.68 5.84
CA MET A 66 -2.81 8.80 4.89
C MET A 66 -4.23 9.28 4.63
N ILE A 67 -4.58 10.50 5.03
CA ILE A 67 -5.98 10.93 5.08
C ILE A 67 -6.26 12.02 4.06
N GLY A 68 -7.37 11.89 3.34
CA GLY A 68 -7.97 12.91 2.50
C GLY A 68 -9.41 13.19 2.90
N GLY A 69 -9.84 14.46 2.84
CA GLY A 69 -11.18 14.90 3.20
C GLY A 69 -11.20 16.28 3.83
N ASP A 70 -12.30 16.62 4.51
CA ASP A 70 -12.44 17.91 5.19
C ASP A 70 -11.81 17.90 6.58
N GLN A 71 -11.25 19.04 6.96
CA GLN A 71 -10.64 19.24 8.28
C GLN A 71 -11.62 18.95 9.43
N SER A 72 -12.86 19.42 9.32
CA SER A 72 -13.89 19.20 10.33
C SER A 72 -14.29 17.73 10.52
N ASP A 73 -14.24 16.94 9.44
CA ASP A 73 -14.52 15.50 9.48
C ASP A 73 -13.32 14.74 10.06
N PHE A 74 -12.10 15.19 9.76
CA PHE A 74 -10.87 14.66 10.35
C PHE A 74 -10.85 14.88 11.87
N GLU A 75 -11.14 16.09 12.35
CA GLU A 75 -11.17 16.41 13.78
C GLU A 75 -12.18 15.55 14.57
N LYS A 76 -13.34 15.22 13.98
CA LYS A 76 -14.32 14.30 14.59
C LYS A 76 -13.83 12.84 14.62
N ALA A 77 -12.96 12.45 13.71
CA ALA A 77 -12.50 11.07 13.53
C ALA A 77 -11.14 10.80 14.18
N GLU A 78 -10.37 11.84 14.50
CA GLU A 78 -8.97 11.77 14.92
C GLU A 78 -8.75 10.77 16.05
N ASP A 79 -9.51 10.89 17.14
CA ASP A 79 -9.43 10.00 18.32
C ASP A 79 -9.68 8.51 17.95
N LYS A 80 -10.48 8.26 16.93
CA LYS A 80 -10.81 6.89 16.49
C LYS A 80 -9.70 6.32 15.63
N ILE A 81 -9.10 7.15 14.79
CA ILE A 81 -7.98 6.77 13.92
C ILE A 81 -6.71 6.56 14.78
N ASP A 82 -6.53 7.35 15.83
CA ASP A 82 -5.41 7.24 16.77
C ASP A 82 -5.35 5.87 17.44
N CYS A 83 -6.51 5.25 17.73
CA CYS A 83 -6.57 3.92 18.34
C CYS A 83 -5.84 2.81 17.55
N TYR A 84 -5.63 2.97 16.25
CA TYR A 84 -4.98 1.96 15.40
C TYR A 84 -3.78 2.50 14.61
N SER A 85 -3.38 3.75 14.87
CA SER A 85 -2.28 4.39 14.14
C SER A 85 -1.15 4.88 15.03
N LYS A 86 0.08 4.70 14.59
CA LYS A 86 1.27 5.36 15.17
C LYS A 86 1.55 6.71 14.53
N LYS A 87 0.98 6.97 13.36
CA LYS A 87 1.12 8.22 12.62
C LYS A 87 -0.04 8.37 11.64
N MET A 88 -0.72 9.50 11.73
CA MET A 88 -1.73 9.90 10.77
C MET A 88 -1.53 11.35 10.35
N LYS A 89 -2.03 11.70 9.18
CA LYS A 89 -2.05 13.08 8.73
C LYS A 89 -3.14 13.31 7.68
N LEU A 90 -3.90 14.39 7.85
CA LEU A 90 -4.73 14.94 6.78
C LEU A 90 -3.81 15.60 5.74
N LEU A 91 -3.83 15.10 4.51
CA LEU A 91 -2.92 15.49 3.43
C LEU A 91 -3.55 16.43 2.40
N GLY A 92 -4.85 16.62 2.48
CA GLY A 92 -5.61 17.49 1.60
C GLY A 92 -7.07 17.07 1.45
N LYS A 93 -7.71 17.54 0.38
CA LYS A 93 -9.11 17.24 0.05
C LYS A 93 -9.31 15.74 -0.24
N ALA A 94 -10.57 15.32 -0.37
CA ALA A 94 -10.95 13.95 -0.72
C ALA A 94 -10.15 13.42 -1.93
N GLY A 95 -9.64 12.20 -1.80
CA GLY A 95 -8.73 11.54 -2.73
C GLY A 95 -7.24 11.75 -2.42
N SER A 96 -6.86 12.70 -1.55
CA SER A 96 -5.45 12.95 -1.21
C SER A 96 -4.81 11.80 -0.43
N GLY A 97 -5.57 11.11 0.40
CA GLY A 97 -5.11 9.90 1.10
C GLY A 97 -4.78 8.78 0.09
N GLN A 98 -5.68 8.54 -0.88
CA GLN A 98 -5.45 7.55 -1.93
C GLN A 98 -4.24 7.90 -2.81
N LEU A 99 -4.08 9.18 -3.20
CA LEU A 99 -2.90 9.63 -3.95
C LEU A 99 -1.60 9.42 -3.15
N ALA A 100 -1.60 9.74 -1.86
CA ALA A 100 -0.46 9.48 -0.99
C ALA A 100 -0.16 7.98 -0.85
N LYS A 101 -1.19 7.14 -0.80
CA LYS A 101 -1.02 5.68 -0.84
C LYS A 101 -0.39 5.21 -2.15
N MET A 102 -0.74 5.80 -3.29
CA MET A 102 -0.10 5.48 -4.57
C MET A 102 1.40 5.85 -4.56
N VAL A 103 1.78 7.01 -4.01
CA VAL A 103 3.19 7.38 -3.81
C VAL A 103 3.90 6.31 -2.97
N ASN A 104 3.29 5.87 -1.86
CA ASN A 104 3.85 4.81 -1.03
C ASN A 104 4.07 3.50 -1.81
N GLN A 105 3.10 3.06 -2.61
CA GLN A 105 3.19 1.81 -3.38
C GLN A 105 4.23 1.89 -4.51
N ILE A 106 4.32 3.01 -5.19
CA ILE A 106 5.38 3.29 -6.20
C ILE A 106 6.76 3.15 -5.56
N CYS A 107 6.97 3.78 -4.40
CA CYS A 107 8.25 3.70 -3.68
C CYS A 107 8.56 2.24 -3.26
N ILE A 108 7.60 1.53 -2.68
CA ILE A 108 7.80 0.13 -2.25
C ILE A 108 8.16 -0.76 -3.44
N ALA A 109 7.49 -0.63 -4.58
CA ALA A 109 7.75 -1.46 -5.75
C ALA A 109 9.21 -1.35 -6.22
N GLY A 110 9.69 -0.13 -6.45
CA GLY A 110 11.07 0.11 -6.88
C GLY A 110 12.09 -0.34 -5.85
N LEU A 111 11.81 -0.08 -4.57
CA LEU A 111 12.69 -0.45 -3.46
C LEU A 111 12.83 -1.97 -3.31
N VAL A 112 11.72 -2.71 -3.34
CA VAL A 112 11.75 -4.19 -3.20
C VAL A 112 12.46 -4.84 -4.40
N GLN A 113 12.28 -4.29 -5.61
CA GLN A 113 13.02 -4.77 -6.77
C GLN A 113 14.53 -4.55 -6.61
N GLY A 114 14.95 -3.34 -6.24
CA GLY A 114 16.36 -3.04 -5.99
C GLY A 114 16.97 -3.92 -4.90
N LEU A 115 16.25 -4.15 -3.80
CA LEU A 115 16.67 -5.05 -2.74
C LEU A 115 16.81 -6.50 -3.23
N SER A 116 15.88 -6.98 -4.06
CA SER A 116 15.92 -8.32 -4.65
C SER A 116 17.18 -8.52 -5.52
N GLU A 117 17.48 -7.52 -6.35
CA GLU A 117 18.70 -7.53 -7.17
C GLU A 117 19.96 -7.50 -6.32
N GLY A 118 20.01 -6.62 -5.31
CA GLY A 118 21.14 -6.48 -4.39
C GLY A 118 21.43 -7.76 -3.61
N ILE A 119 20.42 -8.40 -3.05
CA ILE A 119 20.57 -9.69 -2.34
C ILE A 119 21.04 -10.76 -3.31
N ASN A 120 20.43 -10.90 -4.48
CA ASN A 120 20.86 -11.89 -5.47
C ASN A 120 22.30 -11.66 -5.93
N PHE A 121 22.68 -10.41 -6.18
CA PHE A 121 24.05 -10.05 -6.55
C PHE A 121 25.06 -10.45 -5.47
N GLY A 122 24.78 -10.10 -4.21
CA GLY A 122 25.66 -10.45 -3.08
C GLY A 122 25.81 -11.95 -2.91
N MET A 123 24.71 -12.71 -2.98
CA MET A 123 24.75 -14.18 -2.92
C MET A 123 25.59 -14.78 -4.06
N LYS A 124 25.45 -14.28 -5.30
CA LYS A 124 26.26 -14.73 -6.45
C LYS A 124 27.74 -14.33 -6.33
N ALA A 125 28.04 -13.24 -5.65
CA ALA A 125 29.40 -12.82 -5.33
C ALA A 125 30.03 -13.58 -4.15
N GLY A 126 29.29 -14.50 -3.51
CA GLY A 126 29.77 -15.28 -2.36
C GLY A 126 29.82 -14.52 -1.04
N LEU A 127 29.08 -13.41 -0.93
CA LEU A 127 29.01 -12.64 0.32
C LEU A 127 28.02 -13.29 1.30
N ASN A 128 28.34 -13.19 2.60
CA ASN A 128 27.35 -13.45 3.64
C ASN A 128 26.33 -12.30 3.68
N MET A 129 25.14 -12.55 3.22
CA MET A 129 24.12 -11.50 3.09
C MET A 129 23.58 -10.99 4.42
N GLU A 130 23.67 -11.77 5.51
CA GLU A 130 23.31 -11.30 6.85
C GLU A 130 24.28 -10.20 7.31
N ASP A 131 25.58 -10.42 7.17
CA ASP A 131 26.63 -9.45 7.52
C ASP A 131 26.53 -8.19 6.64
N VAL A 132 26.28 -8.37 5.34
CA VAL A 132 26.10 -7.24 4.41
C VAL A 132 24.90 -6.38 4.83
N ILE A 133 23.75 -6.99 5.10
CA ILE A 133 22.53 -6.27 5.51
C ILE A 133 22.72 -5.59 6.88
N GLU A 134 23.39 -6.23 7.82
CA GLU A 134 23.71 -5.63 9.12
C GLU A 134 24.42 -4.27 8.95
N VAL A 135 25.39 -4.21 8.05
CA VAL A 135 26.14 -2.99 7.79
C VAL A 135 25.33 -1.97 6.99
N ILE A 136 24.81 -2.35 5.82
CA ILE A 136 24.17 -1.38 4.91
C ILE A 136 22.81 -0.87 5.42
N SER A 137 22.14 -1.60 6.32
CA SER A 137 20.92 -1.14 6.97
C SER A 137 21.11 0.06 7.90
N LYS A 138 22.35 0.43 8.21
CA LYS A 138 22.69 1.63 8.99
C LYS A 138 23.13 2.81 8.12
N GLY A 139 23.18 2.61 6.81
CA GLY A 139 23.57 3.61 5.82
C GLY A 139 22.39 4.10 4.96
N ALA A 140 22.72 4.81 3.88
CA ALA A 140 21.76 5.45 2.98
C ALA A 140 20.84 4.47 2.22
N ALA A 141 21.18 3.18 2.13
CA ALA A 141 20.38 2.15 1.50
C ALA A 141 19.28 1.56 2.43
N GLN A 142 19.27 1.98 3.70
CA GLN A 142 18.32 1.48 4.70
C GLN A 142 16.86 1.62 4.23
N SER A 143 16.09 0.60 4.54
CA SER A 143 14.63 0.63 4.37
C SER A 143 13.95 -0.39 5.29
N TRP A 144 12.67 -0.13 5.59
CA TRP A 144 11.87 -1.10 6.33
C TRP A 144 11.86 -2.48 5.65
N GLN A 145 11.78 -2.53 4.34
CA GLN A 145 11.80 -3.78 3.58
C GLN A 145 13.13 -4.53 3.75
N MET A 146 14.26 -3.81 3.71
CA MET A 146 15.56 -4.39 3.97
C MET A 146 15.62 -5.04 5.36
N GLU A 147 15.24 -4.32 6.41
CA GLU A 147 15.34 -4.80 7.79
C GLU A 147 14.35 -5.94 8.12
N ASN A 148 13.17 -5.95 7.47
CA ASN A 148 12.09 -6.88 7.85
C ASN A 148 11.83 -8.00 6.83
N ARG A 149 12.51 -8.00 5.67
CA ARG A 149 12.28 -8.99 4.61
C ARG A 149 13.51 -9.75 4.16
N TYR A 150 14.71 -9.26 4.41
CA TYR A 150 15.92 -9.87 3.85
C TYR A 150 16.10 -11.35 4.23
N LYS A 151 15.80 -11.73 5.49
CA LYS A 151 15.93 -13.12 5.94
C LYS A 151 14.99 -14.05 5.18
N THR A 152 13.73 -13.69 5.08
CA THR A 152 12.74 -14.48 4.35
C THR A 152 13.03 -14.52 2.86
N MET A 153 13.62 -13.45 2.30
CA MET A 153 14.11 -13.42 0.91
C MET A 153 15.28 -14.39 0.70
N ILE A 154 16.22 -14.47 1.63
CA ILE A 154 17.32 -15.42 1.61
C ILE A 154 16.81 -16.86 1.75
N ASP A 155 15.90 -17.09 2.69
CA ASP A 155 15.32 -18.40 3.05
C ASP A 155 14.26 -18.91 2.06
N ASP A 156 13.92 -18.14 1.02
CA ASP A 156 12.87 -18.47 0.04
C ASP A 156 11.48 -18.68 0.65
N LYS A 157 11.09 -17.89 1.65
CA LYS A 157 9.81 -17.97 2.38
C LYS A 157 8.96 -16.75 2.10
N PHE A 158 7.73 -16.94 1.56
CA PHE A 158 6.89 -15.83 1.11
C PHE A 158 5.40 -15.97 1.45
N ASP A 159 4.98 -17.01 2.19
CA ASP A 159 3.58 -17.28 2.55
C ASP A 159 3.12 -16.40 3.73
N PHE A 160 3.27 -15.09 3.59
CA PHE A 160 2.89 -14.07 4.59
C PHE A 160 2.80 -12.69 3.93
N GLY A 161 2.49 -11.67 4.72
CA GLY A 161 2.67 -10.25 4.37
C GLY A 161 1.67 -9.73 3.36
N PHE A 162 2.15 -8.97 2.37
CA PHE A 162 1.31 -8.27 1.39
C PHE A 162 1.38 -8.95 0.03
N ALA A 163 0.26 -9.54 -0.37
CA ALA A 163 0.17 -10.38 -1.56
C ALA A 163 0.51 -9.65 -2.86
N VAL A 164 1.19 -10.34 -3.78
CA VAL A 164 1.50 -9.89 -5.13
C VAL A 164 0.26 -9.41 -5.88
N ASP A 165 -0.88 -10.12 -5.79
CA ASP A 165 -2.14 -9.72 -6.44
C ASP A 165 -2.58 -8.32 -5.99
N TRP A 166 -2.45 -8.01 -4.70
CA TRP A 166 -2.83 -6.71 -4.17
C TRP A 166 -1.85 -5.61 -4.55
N MET A 167 -0.55 -5.92 -4.60
CA MET A 167 0.44 -4.96 -5.09
C MET A 167 0.18 -4.62 -6.55
N ARG A 168 -0.08 -5.59 -7.42
CA ARG A 168 -0.42 -5.36 -8.83
C ARG A 168 -1.69 -4.53 -9.00
N LYS A 169 -2.71 -4.78 -8.17
CA LYS A 169 -3.90 -3.93 -8.14
C LYS A 169 -3.52 -2.48 -7.78
N ASP A 170 -2.70 -2.28 -6.76
CA ASP A 170 -2.30 -0.94 -6.32
C ASP A 170 -1.45 -0.22 -7.38
N LEU A 171 -0.48 -0.93 -8.00
CA LEU A 171 0.33 -0.36 -9.08
C LEU A 171 -0.51 -0.01 -10.31
N LYS A 172 -1.51 -0.84 -10.63
CA LYS A 172 -2.47 -0.51 -11.70
C LYS A 172 -3.23 0.77 -11.42
N ILE A 173 -3.72 0.97 -10.20
CA ILE A 173 -4.39 2.21 -9.80
C ILE A 173 -3.44 3.40 -9.95
N ALA A 174 -2.19 3.27 -9.51
CA ALA A 174 -1.18 4.32 -9.65
C ALA A 174 -0.87 4.66 -11.12
N MET A 175 -0.72 3.64 -11.98
CA MET A 175 -0.48 3.83 -13.42
C MET A 175 -1.69 4.44 -14.14
N ASP A 176 -2.92 4.10 -13.73
CA ASP A 176 -4.12 4.71 -14.29
C ASP A 176 -4.25 6.19 -13.86
N GLU A 177 -3.92 6.52 -12.61
CA GLU A 177 -3.87 7.92 -12.17
C GLU A 177 -2.74 8.71 -12.84
N ALA A 178 -1.60 8.08 -13.11
CA ALA A 178 -0.48 8.71 -13.82
C ALA A 178 -0.88 9.20 -15.23
N LYS A 179 -1.77 8.47 -15.92
CA LYS A 179 -2.33 8.91 -17.21
C LYS A 179 -3.16 10.19 -17.08
N ASN A 180 -3.86 10.35 -15.94
CA ASN A 180 -4.71 11.52 -15.69
C ASN A 180 -3.90 12.75 -15.32
N ASN A 181 -2.81 12.57 -14.56
CA ASN A 181 -1.99 13.69 -14.07
C ASN A 181 -0.71 13.95 -14.88
N GLY A 182 -0.45 13.14 -15.92
CA GLY A 182 0.70 13.29 -16.81
C GLY A 182 2.03 12.77 -16.25
N SER A 183 2.03 12.03 -15.15
CA SER A 183 3.24 11.43 -14.58
C SER A 183 3.75 10.27 -15.42
N LEU A 184 5.08 10.10 -15.46
CA LEU A 184 5.72 8.94 -16.08
C LEU A 184 6.22 8.00 -14.97
N LEU A 185 5.85 6.72 -15.05
CA LEU A 185 6.17 5.70 -14.04
C LEU A 185 6.93 4.48 -14.64
N PRO A 186 8.05 4.69 -15.36
CA PRO A 186 8.71 3.60 -16.10
C PRO A 186 9.21 2.47 -15.19
N VAL A 187 9.69 2.77 -13.98
CA VAL A 187 10.12 1.75 -13.01
C VAL A 187 8.92 0.97 -12.46
N THR A 188 7.82 1.66 -12.15
CA THR A 188 6.59 1.02 -11.66
C THR A 188 6.01 0.06 -12.70
N GLU A 189 5.96 0.48 -13.97
CA GLU A 189 5.50 -0.36 -15.09
C GLU A 189 6.36 -1.60 -15.27
N LEU A 190 7.69 -1.46 -15.13
CA LEU A 190 8.64 -2.56 -15.22
C LEU A 190 8.44 -3.54 -14.06
N VAL A 191 8.33 -3.03 -12.84
CA VAL A 191 8.15 -3.88 -11.64
C VAL A 191 6.79 -4.56 -11.62
N ASP A 192 5.72 -3.92 -12.13
CA ASP A 192 4.43 -4.60 -12.30
C ASP A 192 4.54 -5.81 -13.23
N LYS A 193 5.27 -5.71 -14.34
CA LYS A 193 5.54 -6.87 -15.22
C LYS A 193 6.28 -7.98 -14.47
N TYR A 194 7.27 -7.62 -13.65
CA TYR A 194 8.02 -8.57 -12.83
C TYR A 194 7.14 -9.27 -11.78
N TYR A 195 6.18 -8.59 -11.21
CA TYR A 195 5.15 -9.24 -10.39
C TYR A 195 4.24 -10.16 -11.20
N GLY A 196 4.01 -9.86 -12.48
CA GLY A 196 3.37 -10.79 -13.41
C GLY A 196 4.13 -12.10 -13.54
N ASP A 197 5.47 -12.05 -13.72
CA ASP A 197 6.31 -13.24 -13.75
C ASP A 197 6.19 -14.07 -12.45
N VAL A 198 6.08 -13.39 -11.29
CA VAL A 198 5.88 -14.07 -9.99
C VAL A 198 4.51 -14.76 -9.94
N GLN A 199 3.46 -14.15 -10.49
CA GLN A 199 2.15 -14.80 -10.59
C GLN A 199 2.18 -16.05 -11.48
N GLU A 200 2.92 -16.01 -12.61
CA GLU A 200 3.12 -17.18 -13.48
C GLU A 200 3.86 -18.33 -12.77
N MET A 201 4.68 -18.02 -11.74
CA MET A 201 5.29 -19.02 -10.84
C MET A 201 4.33 -19.56 -9.79
N GLY A 202 3.05 -19.15 -9.77
CA GLY A 202 2.06 -19.51 -8.74
C GLY A 202 2.09 -18.61 -7.51
N GLY A 203 2.81 -17.47 -7.56
CA GLY A 203 3.06 -16.59 -6.44
C GLY A 203 1.99 -15.52 -6.18
N ASN A 204 0.75 -15.71 -6.63
CA ASN A 204 -0.35 -14.76 -6.48
C ASN A 204 -0.52 -14.25 -5.05
N ARG A 205 -0.35 -15.13 -4.07
CA ARG A 205 -0.54 -14.85 -2.64
C ARG A 205 0.76 -14.63 -1.87
N TRP A 206 1.91 -14.79 -2.52
CA TRP A 206 3.20 -14.54 -1.88
C TRP A 206 3.40 -13.07 -1.55
N ASP A 207 4.20 -12.82 -0.50
CA ASP A 207 4.61 -11.45 -0.14
C ASP A 207 5.36 -10.77 -1.31
N THR A 208 5.23 -9.47 -1.41
CA THR A 208 5.86 -8.66 -2.46
C THR A 208 7.37 -8.86 -2.56
N SER A 209 8.04 -9.28 -1.49
CA SER A 209 9.46 -9.59 -1.48
C SER A 209 9.84 -10.82 -2.33
N SER A 210 8.85 -11.58 -2.78
CA SER A 210 9.03 -12.73 -3.71
C SER A 210 9.56 -12.35 -5.09
N LEU A 211 9.72 -11.07 -5.44
CA LEU A 211 10.43 -10.62 -6.65
C LEU A 211 11.81 -11.26 -6.81
N ILE A 212 12.50 -11.58 -5.71
CA ILE A 212 13.80 -12.26 -5.72
C ILE A 212 13.74 -13.66 -6.38
N LYS A 213 12.58 -14.34 -6.35
CA LYS A 213 12.44 -15.68 -6.96
C LYS A 213 12.73 -15.68 -8.46
N ARG A 214 12.52 -14.56 -9.13
CA ARG A 214 12.83 -14.41 -10.56
C ARG A 214 14.30 -14.64 -10.89
N PHE A 215 15.21 -14.52 -9.94
CA PHE A 215 16.65 -14.74 -10.10
C PHE A 215 17.11 -16.15 -9.70
N ARG A 216 16.20 -16.98 -9.20
CA ARG A 216 16.46 -18.34 -8.72
C ARG A 216 15.98 -19.35 -9.74
N LYS A 217 16.67 -19.40 -10.89
CA LYS A 217 16.51 -20.46 -11.90
C LYS A 217 17.53 -21.55 -11.72
#